data_e8d025602e04ebb757c7932cbade1962
#
_entry.id   e8d025602e04ebb757c7932cbade1962
#
_cell.length_a   1.000
_cell.length_b   1.000
_cell.length_c   1.000
_cell.angle_alpha   90.00
_cell.angle_beta   90.00
_cell.angle_gamma   90.00
#
_symmetry.space_group_name_H-M   'P 1'
#
loop_
_entity.id
_entity.type
_entity.pdbx_description
1 polymer ?
#
loop_
_entity_poly.entity_id
_entity_poly.type
_entity_poly.pdbx_seq_one_letter_code
_entity_poly.pdbx_strand_id
1 'polypeptide(L)'
;NGNASYNLKSNGVSIHTNASTSSYTFTQSNITSNQNYELEVLQGTTTITKKFSVIVNPGANTQAMPTNLVDGINYNSTDATKATLVLDAPLKDFVYVAGSFNNWQPTNAHAMLKDPTTGKFWLELTGLTSGSNYTYQYWVVDATPIAGTPAMVKTADPYSTLVLSPYDDPTIPAASYPNLPVYPTGQEREVTVLQTGQTPYAWSTATTNFVKPAK
;
A
#
# COMPACT_ATOMS: atom_id res chain seq x y z
N ASN A 1 2.43 34.75 -5.06
CA ASN A 1 2.93 34.02 -3.88
C ASN A 1 2.74 34.94 -2.68
N GLY A 2 1.79 34.62 -1.81
CA GLY A 2 1.52 35.35 -0.57
C GLY A 2 1.93 34.54 0.66
N ASN A 3 1.91 35.17 1.83
CA ASN A 3 2.16 34.48 3.08
C ASN A 3 1.01 33.53 3.41
N ALA A 4 1.32 32.42 4.08
CA ALA A 4 0.39 31.44 4.57
C ALA A 4 0.71 31.04 6.03
N SER A 5 -0.25 30.49 6.73
CA SER A 5 -0.04 29.83 8.02
C SER A 5 0.06 28.34 7.82
N TYR A 6 0.96 27.71 8.55
CA TYR A 6 1.28 26.28 8.45
C TYR A 6 1.04 25.59 9.78
N ASN A 7 0.42 24.42 9.74
CA ASN A 7 0.25 23.54 10.88
C ASN A 7 0.65 22.13 10.47
N LEU A 8 1.75 21.64 11.03
CA LEU A 8 2.21 20.27 10.84
C LEU A 8 1.74 19.41 12.00
N LYS A 9 1.00 18.36 11.65
CA LYS A 9 0.57 17.33 12.60
C LYS A 9 1.36 16.04 12.36
N SER A 10 1.65 15.32 13.44
CA SER A 10 2.15 13.96 13.39
C SER A 10 1.18 13.05 14.13
N ASN A 11 0.72 11.98 13.48
CA ASN A 11 -0.28 11.05 14.03
C ASN A 11 -1.51 11.78 14.63
N GLY A 12 -1.96 12.84 13.94
CA GLY A 12 -3.11 13.66 14.34
C GLY A 12 -2.83 14.76 15.36
N VAL A 13 -1.64 14.80 15.96
CA VAL A 13 -1.26 15.81 16.96
C VAL A 13 -0.45 16.93 16.30
N SER A 14 -0.80 18.19 16.52
CA SER A 14 -0.02 19.34 16.05
C SER A 14 1.34 19.36 16.74
N ILE A 15 2.41 19.33 15.95
CA ILE A 15 3.80 19.29 16.43
C ILE A 15 4.57 20.57 16.12
N HIS A 16 4.13 21.32 15.11
CA HIS A 16 4.76 22.60 14.76
C HIS A 16 3.78 23.48 13.98
N THR A 17 3.79 24.76 14.31
CA THR A 17 3.02 25.80 13.61
C THR A 17 3.93 26.95 13.21
N ASN A 18 3.65 27.58 12.06
CA ASN A 18 4.31 28.81 11.65
C ASN A 18 3.26 29.73 10.99
N ALA A 19 3.26 30.98 11.36
CA ALA A 19 2.26 31.95 10.90
C ALA A 19 2.89 32.95 9.92
N SER A 20 2.12 33.25 8.86
CA SER A 20 2.37 34.35 7.94
C SER A 20 3.75 34.37 7.28
N THR A 21 4.18 33.22 6.72
CA THR A 21 5.42 33.13 5.94
C THR A 21 5.16 32.65 4.51
N SER A 22 6.07 32.97 3.58
CA SER A 22 6.01 32.54 2.19
C SER A 22 6.60 31.14 1.96
N SER A 23 7.28 30.59 2.97
CA SER A 23 7.89 29.26 2.92
C SER A 23 7.84 28.59 4.29
N TYR A 24 7.86 27.27 4.32
CA TYR A 24 7.84 26.50 5.54
C TYR A 24 8.90 25.39 5.48
N THR A 25 9.70 25.30 6.51
CA THR A 25 10.66 24.23 6.72
C THR A 25 10.60 23.80 8.19
N PHE A 26 10.55 22.50 8.40
CA PHE A 26 10.61 21.89 9.72
C PHE A 26 11.48 20.65 9.66
N THR A 27 12.34 20.47 10.64
CA THR A 27 13.20 19.29 10.76
C THR A 27 12.84 18.55 12.02
N GLN A 28 12.48 17.28 11.87
CA GLN A 28 12.27 16.37 12.99
C GLN A 28 13.38 15.33 12.99
N SER A 29 14.09 15.19 14.10
CA SER A 29 15.14 14.20 14.29
C SER A 29 14.67 13.05 15.19
N ASN A 30 15.46 11.96 15.23
CA ASN A 30 15.23 10.80 16.11
C ASN A 30 13.86 10.12 15.90
N ILE A 31 13.45 10.00 14.65
CA ILE A 31 12.22 9.24 14.29
C ILE A 31 12.56 7.75 14.41
N THR A 32 11.98 7.07 15.40
CA THR A 32 12.22 5.65 15.71
C THR A 32 11.04 4.74 15.34
N SER A 33 9.91 5.32 14.90
CA SER A 33 8.72 4.59 14.47
C SER A 33 8.06 5.29 13.29
N ASN A 34 7.25 4.57 12.52
CA ASN A 34 6.50 5.14 11.41
C ASN A 34 5.67 6.34 11.86
N GLN A 35 5.68 7.41 11.06
CA GLN A 35 4.97 8.64 11.34
C GLN A 35 4.03 8.99 10.18
N ASN A 36 2.82 9.40 10.50
CA ASN A 36 1.86 9.93 9.54
C ASN A 36 1.73 11.43 9.75
N TYR A 37 2.13 12.17 8.74
CA TYR A 37 2.11 13.62 8.76
C TYR A 37 0.93 14.17 7.99
N GLU A 38 0.39 15.26 8.51
CA GLU A 38 -0.59 16.10 7.83
C GLU A 38 -0.11 17.55 7.91
N LEU A 39 0.16 18.15 6.76
CA LEU A 39 0.50 19.57 6.65
C LEU A 39 -0.74 20.34 6.17
N GLU A 40 -1.26 21.19 7.03
CA GLU A 40 -2.30 22.15 6.71
C GLU A 40 -1.66 23.50 6.36
N VAL A 41 -2.04 24.05 5.21
CA VAL A 41 -1.59 25.36 4.72
C VAL A 41 -2.80 26.25 4.56
N LEU A 42 -2.90 27.31 5.36
CA LEU A 42 -3.97 28.30 5.30
C LEU A 42 -3.46 29.59 4.65
N GLN A 43 -4.04 29.97 3.51
CA GLN A 43 -3.79 31.23 2.85
C GLN A 43 -5.13 31.99 2.63
N GLY A 44 -5.27 33.10 3.31
CA GLY A 44 -6.56 33.81 3.35
C GLY A 44 -7.64 32.92 3.99
N THR A 45 -8.66 32.58 3.24
CA THR A 45 -9.74 31.66 3.65
C THR A 45 -9.60 30.25 3.10
N THR A 46 -8.54 29.98 2.32
CA THR A 46 -8.33 28.68 1.66
C THR A 46 -7.38 27.82 2.46
N THR A 47 -7.81 26.62 2.83
CA THR A 47 -6.97 25.59 3.46
C THR A 47 -6.65 24.50 2.47
N ILE A 48 -5.37 24.15 2.32
CA ILE A 48 -4.88 23.00 1.58
C ILE A 48 -4.25 22.03 2.58
N THR A 49 -4.61 20.77 2.49
CA THR A 49 -4.07 19.71 3.33
C THR A 49 -3.26 18.73 2.47
N LYS A 50 -2.03 18.43 2.91
CA LYS A 50 -1.18 17.39 2.34
C LYS A 50 -0.86 16.35 3.38
N LYS A 51 -1.12 15.07 3.05
CA LYS A 51 -0.81 13.91 3.90
C LYS A 51 0.34 13.15 3.31
N PHE A 52 1.28 12.74 4.16
CA PHE A 52 2.41 11.90 3.78
C PHE A 52 2.87 11.06 4.98
N SER A 53 3.54 9.97 4.71
CA SER A 53 4.08 9.09 5.75
C SER A 53 5.59 8.99 5.63
N VAL A 54 6.26 8.92 6.78
CA VAL A 54 7.65 8.53 6.89
C VAL A 54 7.68 7.16 7.52
N ILE A 55 8.25 6.18 6.81
CA ILE A 55 8.41 4.82 7.32
C ILE A 55 9.84 4.59 7.76
N VAL A 56 10.00 3.84 8.84
CA VAL A 56 11.27 3.52 9.45
C VAL A 56 11.60 2.06 9.15
N ASN A 57 12.89 1.77 8.96
CA ASN A 57 13.35 0.39 8.83
C ASN A 57 12.91 -0.43 10.05
N PRO A 58 12.14 -1.52 9.87
CA PRO A 58 11.63 -2.33 10.98
C PRO A 58 12.73 -3.15 11.69
N GLY A 59 13.98 -3.07 11.21
CA GLY A 59 15.09 -3.89 11.65
C GLY A 59 15.13 -5.25 10.95
N ALA A 60 15.89 -6.18 11.51
CA ALA A 60 15.98 -7.53 10.98
C ALA A 60 14.65 -8.27 11.16
N ASN A 61 13.86 -8.33 10.11
CA ASN A 61 12.54 -8.98 10.09
C ASN A 61 12.59 -10.22 9.18
N THR A 62 13.41 -11.19 9.59
CA THR A 62 13.68 -12.40 8.80
C THR A 62 12.99 -13.61 9.41
N GLN A 63 12.17 -14.30 8.63
CA GLN A 63 11.48 -15.51 9.01
C GLN A 63 11.21 -16.39 7.79
N ALA A 64 11.38 -17.71 7.94
CA ALA A 64 11.07 -18.64 6.87
C ALA A 64 9.60 -18.53 6.46
N MET A 65 9.37 -18.43 5.16
CA MET A 65 8.04 -18.38 4.57
C MET A 65 7.36 -19.75 4.70
N PRO A 66 6.08 -19.81 5.05
CA PRO A 66 5.31 -21.06 5.02
C PRO A 66 5.39 -21.73 3.64
N THR A 67 5.37 -23.06 3.62
CA THR A 67 5.44 -23.84 2.38
C THR A 67 4.17 -23.67 1.53
N ASN A 68 4.31 -23.92 0.22
CA ASN A 68 3.21 -23.89 -0.76
C ASN A 68 2.60 -22.51 -1.02
N LEU A 69 3.23 -21.42 -0.60
CA LEU A 69 2.85 -20.07 -1.00
C LEU A 69 3.44 -19.74 -2.37
N VAL A 70 2.66 -18.97 -3.15
CA VAL A 70 3.06 -18.43 -4.45
C VAL A 70 3.10 -16.90 -4.40
N ASP A 71 3.77 -16.28 -5.36
CA ASP A 71 3.81 -14.81 -5.46
C ASP A 71 2.40 -14.24 -5.60
N GLY A 72 2.14 -13.13 -4.94
CA GLY A 72 0.85 -12.46 -4.87
C GLY A 72 0.01 -12.84 -3.65
N ILE A 73 -1.30 -12.83 -3.80
CA ILE A 73 -2.26 -13.09 -2.72
C ILE A 73 -2.52 -14.59 -2.59
N ASN A 74 -2.23 -15.15 -1.42
CA ASN A 74 -2.55 -16.52 -1.06
C ASN A 74 -3.74 -16.51 -0.08
N TYR A 75 -4.91 -16.89 -0.59
CA TYR A 75 -6.12 -17.00 0.22
C TYR A 75 -6.10 -18.27 1.06
N ASN A 76 -6.45 -18.15 2.33
CA ASN A 76 -6.59 -19.31 3.20
C ASN A 76 -7.94 -20.00 2.91
N SER A 77 -7.91 -21.26 2.46
CA SER A 77 -9.11 -22.00 2.08
C SER A 77 -9.98 -22.42 3.26
N THR A 78 -9.44 -22.42 4.46
CA THR A 78 -10.12 -22.86 5.70
C THR A 78 -10.45 -21.70 6.64
N ASP A 79 -9.85 -20.54 6.44
CA ASP A 79 -10.04 -19.36 7.29
C ASP A 79 -10.12 -18.08 6.43
N ALA A 80 -11.33 -17.69 6.09
CA ALA A 80 -11.59 -16.50 5.28
C ALA A 80 -11.29 -15.17 6.02
N THR A 81 -10.83 -15.22 7.27
CA THR A 81 -10.34 -14.02 7.97
C THR A 81 -8.87 -13.74 7.73
N LYS A 82 -8.21 -14.56 6.90
CA LYS A 82 -6.76 -14.50 6.65
C LYS A 82 -6.43 -14.52 5.16
N ALA A 83 -5.34 -13.87 4.83
CA ALA A 83 -4.66 -14.00 3.54
C ALA A 83 -3.16 -13.76 3.73
N THR A 84 -2.33 -14.48 2.97
CA THR A 84 -0.88 -14.27 2.99
C THR A 84 -0.44 -13.61 1.70
N LEU A 85 0.27 -12.50 1.81
CA LEU A 85 0.85 -11.76 0.70
C LEU A 85 2.30 -12.20 0.52
N VAL A 86 2.73 -12.42 -0.72
CA VAL A 86 4.11 -12.75 -1.09
C VAL A 86 4.57 -11.84 -2.21
N LEU A 87 5.69 -11.18 -2.01
CA LEU A 87 6.30 -10.27 -2.99
C LEU A 87 7.74 -10.66 -3.27
N ASP A 88 8.05 -10.85 -4.54
CA ASP A 88 9.44 -10.91 -5.01
C ASP A 88 9.93 -9.49 -5.33
N ALA A 89 10.79 -8.96 -4.47
CA ALA A 89 11.40 -7.64 -4.62
C ALA A 89 12.91 -7.73 -4.34
N PRO A 90 13.68 -8.27 -5.30
CA PRO A 90 15.11 -8.48 -5.13
C PRO A 90 15.85 -7.14 -4.92
N LEU A 91 16.90 -7.18 -4.12
CA LEU A 91 17.74 -6.02 -3.81
C LEU A 91 17.01 -4.90 -3.04
N LYS A 92 15.85 -5.19 -2.43
CA LYS A 92 15.17 -4.23 -1.58
C LYS A 92 15.39 -4.57 -0.10
N ASP A 93 15.43 -3.51 0.72
CA ASP A 93 15.78 -3.66 2.13
C ASP A 93 14.59 -4.11 2.96
N PHE A 94 13.44 -3.45 2.79
CA PHE A 94 12.22 -3.81 3.49
C PHE A 94 10.97 -3.35 2.75
N VAL A 95 9.85 -3.94 3.10
CA VAL A 95 8.54 -3.65 2.51
C VAL A 95 7.50 -3.51 3.62
N TYR A 96 6.65 -2.50 3.50
CA TYR A 96 5.42 -2.39 4.30
C TYR A 96 4.19 -2.63 3.43
N VAL A 97 3.13 -3.15 4.04
CA VAL A 97 1.81 -3.26 3.40
C VAL A 97 0.90 -2.17 3.98
N ALA A 98 0.49 -1.23 3.14
CA ALA A 98 -0.47 -0.19 3.49
C ALA A 98 -1.77 -0.43 2.74
N GLY A 99 -2.90 -0.39 3.45
CA GLY A 99 -4.20 -0.67 2.85
C GLY A 99 -5.37 -0.17 3.69
N SER A 100 -6.58 -0.41 3.21
CA SER A 100 -7.82 -0.02 3.90
C SER A 100 -7.96 -0.69 5.27
N PHE A 101 -7.40 -1.89 5.46
CA PHE A 101 -7.41 -2.63 6.72
C PHE A 101 -6.55 -1.98 7.83
N ASN A 102 -5.63 -1.09 7.49
CA ASN A 102 -4.83 -0.33 8.46
C ASN A 102 -4.92 1.19 8.24
N ASN A 103 -6.00 1.66 7.59
CA ASN A 103 -6.24 3.06 7.26
C ASN A 103 -5.06 3.71 6.49
N TRP A 104 -4.33 2.94 5.71
CA TRP A 104 -3.13 3.39 4.98
C TRP A 104 -2.01 3.89 5.89
N GLN A 105 -2.00 3.43 7.13
CA GLN A 105 -1.06 3.80 8.18
C GLN A 105 -0.35 2.54 8.70
N PRO A 106 0.62 1.99 7.94
CA PRO A 106 1.28 0.76 8.34
C PRO A 106 2.10 0.98 9.62
N THR A 107 1.98 0.03 10.53
CA THR A 107 2.82 -0.10 11.73
C THR A 107 3.83 -1.21 11.53
N ASN A 108 4.68 -1.48 12.51
CA ASN A 108 5.64 -2.59 12.44
C ASN A 108 4.97 -3.95 12.21
N ALA A 109 3.71 -4.13 12.64
CA ALA A 109 2.93 -5.34 12.37
C ALA A 109 2.61 -5.54 10.87
N HIS A 110 2.76 -4.49 10.06
CA HIS A 110 2.54 -4.53 8.61
C HIS A 110 3.86 -4.50 7.81
N ALA A 111 5.01 -4.61 8.50
CA ALA A 111 6.29 -4.85 7.85
C ALA A 111 6.36 -6.31 7.40
N MET A 112 6.66 -6.53 6.12
CA MET A 112 6.79 -7.88 5.59
C MET A 112 8.05 -8.57 6.15
N LEU A 113 7.93 -9.85 6.40
CA LEU A 113 9.02 -10.73 6.78
C LEU A 113 9.81 -11.12 5.53
N LYS A 114 11.13 -11.18 5.63
CA LYS A 114 11.99 -11.63 4.54
C LYS A 114 12.35 -13.10 4.74
N ASP A 115 12.01 -13.93 3.77
CA ASP A 115 12.42 -15.34 3.79
C ASP A 115 13.94 -15.48 3.54
N PRO A 116 14.68 -16.11 4.45
CA PRO A 116 16.14 -16.21 4.31
C PRO A 116 16.59 -17.12 3.16
N THR A 117 15.72 -18.00 2.69
CA THR A 117 16.04 -18.98 1.64
C THR A 117 15.81 -18.39 0.25
N THR A 118 14.67 -17.75 0.04
CA THR A 118 14.28 -17.24 -1.28
C THR A 118 14.54 -15.75 -1.45
N GLY A 119 14.71 -15.01 -0.35
CA GLY A 119 14.81 -13.55 -0.34
C GLY A 119 13.48 -12.82 -0.57
N LYS A 120 12.38 -13.55 -0.75
CA LYS A 120 11.05 -12.97 -0.94
C LYS A 120 10.51 -12.36 0.36
N PHE A 121 9.63 -11.41 0.21
CA PHE A 121 8.90 -10.79 1.32
C PHE A 121 7.53 -11.44 1.46
N TRP A 122 7.08 -11.67 2.71
CA TRP A 122 5.76 -12.24 2.97
C TRP A 122 5.13 -11.66 4.24
N LEU A 123 3.79 -11.64 4.28
CA LEU A 123 3.03 -11.17 5.43
C LEU A 123 1.67 -11.87 5.49
N GLU A 124 1.32 -12.48 6.62
CA GLU A 124 -0.05 -12.93 6.89
C GLU A 124 -0.89 -11.75 7.42
N LEU A 125 -1.93 -11.41 6.69
CA LEU A 125 -2.98 -10.50 7.14
C LEU A 125 -4.02 -11.31 7.90
N THR A 126 -4.49 -10.78 9.03
CA THR A 126 -5.50 -11.39 9.90
C THR A 126 -6.63 -10.40 10.19
N GLY A 127 -7.78 -10.90 10.69
CA GLY A 127 -8.90 -10.05 11.05
C GLY A 127 -9.67 -9.48 9.85
N LEU A 128 -9.51 -10.10 8.68
CA LEU A 128 -10.28 -9.73 7.49
C LEU A 128 -11.73 -10.21 7.61
N THR A 129 -12.65 -9.47 6.99
CA THR A 129 -14.06 -9.88 6.90
C THR A 129 -14.29 -10.56 5.55
N SER A 130 -14.76 -11.80 5.59
CA SER A 130 -15.10 -12.57 4.39
C SER A 130 -16.07 -11.81 3.48
N GLY A 131 -15.78 -11.76 2.20
CA GLY A 131 -16.58 -11.06 1.19
C GLY A 131 -16.35 -9.55 1.11
N SER A 132 -15.64 -8.94 2.06
CA SER A 132 -15.31 -7.51 2.01
C SER A 132 -14.15 -7.22 1.08
N ASN A 133 -14.27 -6.13 0.31
CA ASN A 133 -13.17 -5.62 -0.50
C ASN A 133 -12.20 -4.83 0.35
N TYR A 134 -10.95 -5.21 0.32
CA TYR A 134 -9.83 -4.44 0.87
C TYR A 134 -8.95 -3.97 -0.28
N THR A 135 -8.40 -2.76 -0.15
CA THR A 135 -7.44 -2.23 -1.11
C THR A 135 -6.09 -2.04 -0.42
N TYR A 136 -4.99 -2.35 -1.12
CA TYR A 136 -3.66 -2.18 -0.55
C TYR A 136 -2.59 -1.90 -1.61
N GLN A 137 -1.43 -1.46 -1.12
CA GLN A 137 -0.18 -1.28 -1.87
C GLN A 137 0.98 -1.86 -1.07
N TYR A 138 2.02 -2.26 -1.78
CA TYR A 138 3.34 -2.43 -1.20
C TYR A 138 4.08 -1.10 -1.20
N TRP A 139 4.66 -0.74 -0.07
CA TRP A 139 5.61 0.36 0.06
C TRP A 139 7.00 -0.24 0.15
N VAL A 140 7.65 -0.29 -0.99
CA VAL A 140 8.94 -0.98 -1.20
C VAL A 140 10.07 0.02 -1.01
N VAL A 141 11.02 -0.28 -0.13
CA VAL A 141 12.11 0.62 0.24
C VAL A 141 13.46 0.04 -0.15
N ASP A 142 14.26 0.89 -0.75
CA ASP A 142 15.67 0.74 -0.99
C ASP A 142 16.40 1.83 -0.19
N ALA A 143 17.15 1.44 0.83
CA ALA A 143 17.85 2.39 1.71
C ALA A 143 19.10 3.01 1.03
N THR A 144 19.56 2.39 -0.06
CA THR A 144 20.72 2.83 -0.84
C THR A 144 20.38 2.96 -2.33
N PRO A 145 19.39 3.77 -2.69
CA PRO A 145 18.91 3.85 -4.06
C PRO A 145 19.98 4.42 -4.99
N ILE A 146 19.95 4.00 -6.24
CA ILE A 146 20.78 4.61 -7.28
C ILE A 146 20.42 6.10 -7.38
N ALA A 147 21.42 6.95 -7.56
CA ALA A 147 21.22 8.39 -7.66
C ALA A 147 20.15 8.74 -8.71
N GLY A 148 19.17 9.56 -8.31
CA GLY A 148 18.04 9.96 -9.14
C GLY A 148 16.83 9.04 -9.08
N THR A 149 16.88 7.93 -8.34
CA THR A 149 15.73 7.05 -8.10
C THR A 149 15.13 7.28 -6.69
N PRO A 150 13.80 7.11 -6.52
CA PRO A 150 13.18 7.27 -5.21
C PRO A 150 13.61 6.15 -4.26
N ALA A 151 13.86 6.50 -2.99
CA ALA A 151 14.15 5.50 -1.95
C ALA A 151 12.93 4.62 -1.60
N MET A 152 11.72 5.09 -1.88
CA MET A 152 10.49 4.35 -1.64
C MET A 152 9.59 4.41 -2.87
N VAL A 153 9.02 3.26 -3.24
CA VAL A 153 8.02 3.14 -4.30
C VAL A 153 6.76 2.53 -3.72
N LYS A 154 5.61 3.16 -4.01
CA LYS A 154 4.29 2.60 -3.75
C LYS A 154 3.82 1.88 -5.01
N THR A 155 3.44 0.63 -4.90
CA THR A 155 3.01 -0.18 -6.04
C THR A 155 1.89 -1.15 -5.68
N ALA A 156 1.00 -1.41 -6.64
CA ALA A 156 0.08 -2.53 -6.55
C ALA A 156 0.86 -3.87 -6.58
N ASP A 157 0.18 -4.94 -6.19
CA ASP A 157 0.73 -6.29 -6.30
C ASP A 157 0.82 -6.70 -7.78
N PRO A 158 2.02 -7.02 -8.28
CA PRO A 158 2.21 -7.37 -9.68
C PRO A 158 1.53 -8.69 -10.10
N TYR A 159 1.12 -9.51 -9.14
CA TYR A 159 0.42 -10.77 -9.37
C TYR A 159 -1.09 -10.68 -9.10
N SER A 160 -1.60 -9.48 -8.83
CA SER A 160 -3.03 -9.27 -8.58
C SER A 160 -3.87 -9.48 -9.83
N THR A 161 -5.05 -10.04 -9.63
CA THR A 161 -6.06 -10.19 -10.69
C THR A 161 -7.00 -9.00 -10.81
N LEU A 162 -6.99 -8.11 -9.82
CA LEU A 162 -7.79 -6.88 -9.80
C LEU A 162 -7.00 -5.73 -9.20
N VAL A 163 -6.72 -4.74 -10.02
CA VAL A 163 -6.02 -3.51 -9.67
C VAL A 163 -6.93 -2.33 -10.00
N LEU A 164 -7.03 -1.38 -9.09
CA LEU A 164 -7.74 -0.13 -9.31
C LEU A 164 -6.74 0.98 -9.62
N SER A 165 -7.09 1.84 -10.58
CA SER A 165 -6.29 2.95 -11.05
C SER A 165 -7.05 4.27 -10.87
N PRO A 166 -6.45 5.30 -10.25
CA PRO A 166 -7.07 6.61 -10.17
C PRO A 166 -7.19 7.30 -11.53
N TYR A 167 -6.50 6.79 -12.53
CA TYR A 167 -6.44 7.37 -13.89
C TYR A 167 -7.40 6.68 -14.84
N ASP A 168 -7.51 5.35 -14.77
CA ASP A 168 -8.25 4.54 -15.75
C ASP A 168 -9.67 4.20 -15.29
N ASP A 169 -9.87 3.87 -14.00
CA ASP A 169 -11.18 3.48 -13.45
C ASP A 169 -12.30 4.49 -13.74
N PRO A 170 -12.07 5.81 -13.67
CA PRO A 170 -13.12 6.80 -13.97
C PRO A 170 -13.65 6.73 -15.41
N THR A 171 -12.92 6.09 -16.32
CA THR A 171 -13.30 5.92 -17.73
C THR A 171 -14.01 4.60 -18.01
N ILE A 172 -14.05 3.67 -17.04
CA ILE A 172 -14.69 2.36 -17.18
C ILE A 172 -16.22 2.49 -17.01
N PRO A 173 -17.03 2.23 -18.05
CA PRO A 173 -18.47 2.29 -17.90
C PRO A 173 -18.99 1.18 -16.96
N ALA A 174 -19.96 1.50 -16.12
CA ALA A 174 -20.61 0.53 -15.23
C ALA A 174 -21.21 -0.67 -16.00
N ALA A 175 -21.58 -0.50 -17.28
CA ALA A 175 -22.03 -1.59 -18.13
C ALA A 175 -20.92 -2.60 -18.48
N SER A 176 -19.64 -2.15 -18.50
CA SER A 176 -18.48 -3.00 -18.78
C SER A 176 -17.98 -3.71 -17.51
N TYR A 177 -18.06 -3.05 -16.37
CA TYR A 177 -17.69 -3.62 -15.08
C TYR A 177 -18.66 -3.13 -13.98
N PRO A 178 -19.83 -3.81 -13.82
CA PRO A 178 -20.92 -3.32 -12.96
C PRO A 178 -20.57 -3.16 -11.47
N ASN A 179 -19.62 -3.95 -10.98
CA ASN A 179 -19.27 -4.03 -9.57
C ASN A 179 -17.79 -3.71 -9.33
N LEU A 180 -17.20 -2.84 -10.16
CA LEU A 180 -15.83 -2.37 -9.92
C LEU A 180 -15.77 -1.67 -8.56
N PRO A 181 -14.91 -2.13 -7.64
CA PRO A 181 -14.75 -1.44 -6.37
C PRO A 181 -14.28 0.01 -6.57
N VAL A 182 -14.67 0.89 -5.66
CA VAL A 182 -14.28 2.30 -5.74
C VAL A 182 -12.82 2.48 -5.34
N TYR A 183 -12.08 3.24 -6.14
CA TYR A 183 -10.71 3.62 -5.81
C TYR A 183 -10.67 4.40 -4.48
N PRO A 184 -9.76 4.07 -3.55
CA PRO A 184 -9.73 4.68 -2.22
C PRO A 184 -9.31 6.15 -2.27
N THR A 185 -10.12 7.00 -1.64
CA THR A 185 -9.86 8.44 -1.58
C THR A 185 -8.55 8.76 -0.88
N GLY A 186 -7.79 9.70 -1.42
CA GLY A 186 -6.55 10.21 -0.82
C GLY A 186 -5.32 9.33 -1.05
N GLN A 187 -5.45 8.27 -1.85
CA GLN A 187 -4.31 7.46 -2.26
C GLN A 187 -3.73 7.95 -3.58
N GLU A 188 -2.51 7.55 -3.84
CA GLU A 188 -1.75 7.83 -5.06
C GLU A 188 -1.33 6.49 -5.66
N ARG A 189 -1.28 6.38 -6.98
CA ARG A 189 -0.90 5.17 -7.71
C ARG A 189 -1.96 4.08 -7.63
N GLU A 190 -1.74 3.03 -8.39
CA GLU A 190 -2.59 1.86 -8.46
C GLU A 190 -2.64 1.11 -7.12
N VAL A 191 -3.80 0.55 -6.80
CA VAL A 191 -4.00 -0.28 -5.61
C VAL A 191 -4.53 -1.65 -5.99
N THR A 192 -4.12 -2.67 -5.28
CA THR A 192 -4.62 -4.04 -5.41
C THR A 192 -5.90 -4.22 -4.63
N VAL A 193 -6.84 -4.98 -5.18
CA VAL A 193 -8.02 -5.45 -4.43
C VAL A 193 -7.76 -6.84 -3.87
N LEU A 194 -8.00 -7.00 -2.58
CA LEU A 194 -7.99 -8.27 -1.86
C LEU A 194 -9.39 -8.53 -1.32
N GLN A 195 -9.93 -9.72 -1.57
CA GLN A 195 -11.23 -10.13 -1.05
C GLN A 195 -11.20 -11.62 -0.68
N THR A 196 -11.28 -11.93 0.61
CA THR A 196 -11.34 -13.30 1.09
C THR A 196 -12.74 -13.89 0.96
N GLY A 197 -12.86 -15.22 0.95
CA GLY A 197 -14.15 -15.91 0.92
C GLY A 197 -14.92 -15.79 -0.39
N GLN A 198 -14.29 -15.31 -1.45
CA GLN A 198 -14.90 -15.36 -2.79
C GLN A 198 -14.78 -16.73 -3.41
N THR A 199 -15.86 -17.15 -4.09
CA THR A 199 -15.79 -18.27 -5.01
C THR A 199 -15.06 -17.82 -6.27
N PRO A 200 -14.01 -18.54 -6.70
CA PRO A 200 -13.32 -18.20 -7.94
C PRO A 200 -14.29 -18.19 -9.13
N TYR A 201 -14.09 -17.26 -10.05
CA TYR A 201 -14.88 -17.20 -11.27
C TYR A 201 -14.73 -18.51 -12.05
N ALA A 202 -15.86 -19.16 -12.32
CA ALA A 202 -15.89 -20.37 -13.15
C ALA A 202 -15.87 -19.98 -14.63
N TRP A 203 -14.73 -20.15 -15.28
CA TRP A 203 -14.58 -19.93 -16.72
C TRP A 203 -15.46 -20.91 -17.50
N SER A 204 -16.10 -20.44 -18.57
CA SER A 204 -16.86 -21.31 -19.45
C SER A 204 -15.92 -22.30 -20.15
N THR A 205 -16.48 -23.46 -20.56
CA THR A 205 -15.73 -24.51 -21.31
C THR A 205 -15.07 -23.97 -22.57
N ALA A 206 -15.64 -22.95 -23.21
CA ALA A 206 -15.05 -22.29 -24.39
C ALA A 206 -13.71 -21.61 -24.08
N THR A 207 -13.50 -21.13 -22.84
CA THR A 207 -12.25 -20.51 -22.40
C THR A 207 -11.25 -21.50 -21.81
N THR A 208 -11.70 -22.67 -21.32
CA THR A 208 -10.82 -23.72 -20.78
C THR A 208 -10.06 -24.47 -21.88
N ASN A 209 -10.50 -24.40 -23.12
CA ASN A 209 -9.82 -25.00 -24.29
C ASN A 209 -8.71 -24.09 -24.86
N PHE A 210 -8.48 -22.92 -24.28
CA PHE A 210 -7.43 -22.05 -24.73
C PHE A 210 -6.07 -22.54 -24.19
N VAL A 211 -5.28 -23.13 -25.09
CA VAL A 211 -3.93 -23.58 -24.75
C VAL A 211 -3.05 -22.33 -24.58
N LYS A 212 -2.61 -22.08 -23.35
CA LYS A 212 -1.67 -21.00 -23.07
C LYS A 212 -0.36 -21.26 -23.84
N PRO A 213 0.15 -20.31 -24.63
CA PRO A 213 1.45 -20.47 -25.29
C PRO A 213 2.53 -20.79 -24.28
N ALA A 214 3.41 -21.72 -24.58
CA ALA A 214 4.60 -21.96 -23.80
C ALA A 214 5.47 -20.68 -23.83
N LYS A 215 6.02 -20.31 -22.66
CA LYS A 215 7.00 -19.23 -22.57
C LYS A 215 8.33 -19.67 -23.13
#